data_28c1431b90a22d0670c3a029e82d7c0a
#
_entry.id   28c1431b90a22d0670c3a029e82d7c0a
#
_cell.length_a   1.000
_cell.length_b   1.000
_cell.length_c   1.000
_cell.angle_alpha   90.00
_cell.angle_beta   90.00
_cell.angle_gamma   90.00
#
_symmetry.space_group_name_H-M   'P 1'
#
loop_
_entity.id
_entity.type
_entity.pdbx_description
1 polymer ?
#
loop_
_entity_poly.entity_id
_entity_poly.type
_entity_poly.pdbx_seq_one_letter_code
_entity_poly.pdbx_strand_id
1 'polypeptide(L)'
;GCQPHSRILRVELELGGHEVSQADLTRVFERSHNEQLQQDRMFLHGLPVGYEIDGLHGIQDPRGMRGEKLLVRMHVVSGCRSTIRNLTNCVGRCHLDTDELVLSSYASGLASLVEDELDLGAICIDMGAGVTSIAVFRNNAMMHADAVPVGGWHVTSDIARGLDTSMRDAERLKTLFGSTIASDVDKKDMIDVPPLGERDASGPNH
;
A
#
# COMPACT_ATOMS: atom_id res chain seq x y z
N GLY A 1 -8.59 3.59 7.57
CA GLY A 1 -8.13 3.05 6.30
C GLY A 1 -8.57 1.62 6.12
N CYS A 2 -8.73 1.21 4.89
CA CYS A 2 -9.04 -0.19 4.57
C CYS A 2 -7.74 -0.99 4.58
N GLN A 3 -7.65 -2.00 5.43
CA GLN A 3 -6.55 -2.94 5.34
C GLN A 3 -6.63 -3.72 4.02
N PRO A 4 -5.56 -3.73 3.20
CA PRO A 4 -5.50 -4.58 2.03
C PRO A 4 -5.50 -6.05 2.47
N HIS A 5 -6.13 -6.90 1.68
CA HIS A 5 -5.98 -8.33 1.82
C HIS A 5 -5.15 -8.85 0.66
N SER A 6 -4.02 -9.42 0.97
CA SER A 6 -2.99 -9.85 0.05
C SER A 6 -2.86 -11.37 0.09
N ARG A 7 -2.94 -12.04 -1.06
CA ARG A 7 -2.80 -13.49 -1.16
C ARG A 7 -2.18 -13.92 -2.49
N ILE A 8 -1.51 -15.06 -2.48
CA ILE A 8 -1.02 -15.71 -3.69
C ILE A 8 -2.04 -16.76 -4.13
N LEU A 9 -2.53 -16.62 -5.35
CA LEU A 9 -3.37 -17.61 -6.03
C LEU A 9 -2.55 -18.43 -7.00
N ARG A 10 -2.90 -19.70 -7.17
CA ARG A 10 -2.38 -20.57 -8.23
C ARG A 10 -3.48 -20.74 -9.27
N VAL A 11 -3.22 -20.25 -10.47
CA VAL A 11 -4.14 -20.34 -11.60
C VAL A 11 -3.53 -21.29 -12.62
N GLU A 12 -4.26 -22.34 -12.93
CA GLU A 12 -3.84 -23.38 -13.90
C GLU A 12 -4.62 -23.21 -15.21
N LEU A 13 -3.91 -23.36 -16.32
CA LEU A 13 -4.46 -23.36 -17.67
C LEU A 13 -3.90 -24.51 -18.47
N GLU A 14 -4.78 -25.34 -19.04
CA GLU A 14 -4.41 -26.38 -20.00
C GLU A 14 -4.08 -25.73 -21.34
N LEU A 15 -2.89 -26.05 -21.87
CA LEU A 15 -2.39 -25.53 -23.14
C LEU A 15 -2.61 -26.52 -24.29
N GLY A 16 -2.63 -27.84 -24.00
CA GLY A 16 -2.80 -28.87 -25.04
C GLY A 16 -1.66 -28.86 -26.08
N GLY A 17 -0.44 -28.59 -25.64
CA GLY A 17 0.75 -28.61 -26.48
C GLY A 17 0.99 -27.37 -27.35
N HIS A 18 0.13 -26.34 -27.29
CA HIS A 18 0.37 -25.11 -28.04
C HIS A 18 1.32 -24.14 -27.33
N GLU A 19 1.78 -23.13 -28.07
CA GLU A 19 2.61 -22.07 -27.51
C GLU A 19 1.79 -21.13 -26.63
N VAL A 20 2.34 -20.75 -25.48
CA VAL A 20 1.71 -19.76 -24.59
C VAL A 20 1.59 -18.43 -25.33
N SER A 21 0.38 -17.95 -25.46
CA SER A 21 0.02 -16.68 -26.11
C SER A 21 -0.36 -15.60 -25.11
N GLN A 22 -0.43 -14.35 -25.57
CA GLN A 22 -0.96 -13.26 -24.76
C GLN A 22 -2.43 -13.51 -24.33
N ALA A 23 -3.21 -14.19 -25.18
CA ALA A 23 -4.59 -14.56 -24.86
C ALA A 23 -4.69 -15.53 -23.67
N ASP A 24 -3.71 -16.43 -23.53
CA ASP A 24 -3.68 -17.36 -22.41
C ASP A 24 -3.37 -16.64 -21.10
N LEU A 25 -2.44 -15.67 -21.13
CA LEU A 25 -2.16 -14.83 -19.96
C LEU A 25 -3.36 -13.97 -19.59
N THR A 26 -4.09 -13.43 -20.56
CA THR A 26 -5.34 -12.69 -20.30
C THR A 26 -6.38 -13.58 -19.63
N ARG A 27 -6.55 -14.83 -20.07
CA ARG A 27 -7.46 -15.80 -19.43
C ARG A 27 -7.08 -16.11 -17.99
N VAL A 28 -5.77 -16.24 -17.72
CA VAL A 28 -5.25 -16.43 -16.35
C VAL A 28 -5.61 -15.22 -15.49
N PHE A 29 -5.41 -14.01 -15.99
CA PHE A 29 -5.76 -12.79 -15.30
C PHE A 29 -7.27 -12.71 -14.99
N GLU A 30 -8.13 -12.97 -15.99
CA GLU A 30 -9.58 -12.99 -15.82
C GLU A 30 -10.02 -14.03 -14.79
N ARG A 31 -9.42 -15.23 -14.79
CA ARG A 31 -9.68 -16.25 -13.76
C ARG A 31 -9.30 -15.76 -12.37
N SER A 32 -8.14 -15.12 -12.21
CA SER A 32 -7.69 -14.57 -10.93
C SER A 32 -8.60 -13.44 -10.44
N HIS A 33 -9.14 -12.63 -11.35
CA HIS A 33 -10.08 -11.55 -11.05
C HIS A 33 -11.45 -12.09 -10.61
N ASN A 34 -11.91 -13.17 -11.25
CA ASN A 34 -13.22 -13.79 -10.99
C ASN A 34 -13.20 -14.76 -9.80
N GLU A 35 -12.01 -15.09 -9.28
CA GLU A 35 -11.92 -15.93 -8.09
C GLU A 35 -12.58 -15.24 -6.89
N GLN A 36 -13.39 -16.01 -6.16
CA GLN A 36 -14.29 -15.51 -5.12
C GLN A 36 -13.61 -14.58 -4.13
N LEU A 37 -13.72 -13.30 -4.39
CA LEU A 37 -13.53 -12.28 -3.37
C LEU A 37 -14.71 -12.37 -2.38
N GLN A 38 -14.42 -12.20 -1.10
CA GLN A 38 -15.49 -12.05 -0.11
C GLN A 38 -16.44 -10.92 -0.56
N GLN A 39 -17.74 -11.05 -0.28
CA GLN A 39 -18.78 -10.13 -0.80
C GLN A 39 -18.55 -8.65 -0.50
N ASP A 40 -17.81 -8.34 0.56
CA ASP A 40 -17.48 -6.99 1.01
C ASP A 40 -16.16 -6.45 0.45
N ARG A 41 -15.46 -7.24 -0.39
CA ARG A 41 -14.16 -6.86 -0.95
C ARG A 41 -14.24 -6.53 -2.45
N MET A 42 -13.29 -5.70 -2.89
CA MET A 42 -13.11 -5.28 -4.26
C MET A 42 -11.68 -5.58 -4.70
N PHE A 43 -11.52 -6.14 -5.88
CA PHE A 43 -10.23 -6.38 -6.51
C PHE A 43 -9.51 -5.06 -6.77
N LEU A 44 -8.22 -5.00 -6.44
CA LEU A 44 -7.34 -3.86 -6.68
C LEU A 44 -6.22 -4.22 -7.65
N HIS A 45 -5.45 -5.28 -7.34
CA HIS A 45 -4.32 -5.72 -8.16
C HIS A 45 -4.32 -7.21 -8.35
N GLY A 46 -3.91 -7.65 -9.55
CA GLY A 46 -3.54 -9.01 -9.87
C GLY A 46 -2.20 -9.01 -10.61
N LEU A 47 -1.12 -9.36 -9.91
CA LEU A 47 0.23 -9.29 -10.44
C LEU A 47 0.81 -10.70 -10.54
N PRO A 48 1.33 -11.13 -11.70
CA PRO A 48 2.02 -12.41 -11.79
C PRO A 48 3.32 -12.34 -11.00
N VAL A 49 3.56 -13.34 -10.16
CA VAL A 49 4.79 -13.46 -9.35
C VAL A 49 5.63 -14.68 -9.70
N GLY A 50 5.21 -15.44 -10.68
CA GLY A 50 5.98 -16.57 -11.22
C GLY A 50 5.14 -17.47 -12.11
N TYR A 51 5.82 -18.06 -13.07
CA TYR A 51 5.26 -18.98 -14.06
C TYR A 51 5.92 -20.34 -13.96
N GLU A 52 5.15 -21.37 -14.30
CA GLU A 52 5.59 -22.75 -14.36
C GLU A 52 4.93 -23.42 -15.58
N ILE A 53 5.69 -24.15 -16.38
CA ILE A 53 5.17 -24.95 -17.50
C ILE A 53 5.64 -26.37 -17.29
N ASP A 54 4.71 -27.34 -17.21
CA ASP A 54 4.95 -28.77 -17.05
C ASP A 54 5.95 -29.09 -15.91
N GLY A 55 5.91 -28.32 -14.80
CA GLY A 55 6.81 -28.48 -13.66
C GLY A 55 8.14 -27.73 -13.79
N LEU A 56 8.41 -27.04 -14.89
CA LEU A 56 9.58 -26.17 -15.03
C LEU A 56 9.31 -24.83 -14.36
N HIS A 57 10.02 -24.53 -13.29
CA HIS A 57 9.91 -23.31 -12.49
C HIS A 57 10.89 -22.20 -12.93
N GLY A 58 10.68 -20.99 -12.44
CA GLY A 58 11.62 -19.88 -12.63
C GLY A 58 11.51 -19.18 -13.98
N ILE A 59 10.40 -19.40 -14.68
CA ILE A 59 10.12 -18.75 -15.95
C ILE A 59 9.73 -17.30 -15.66
N GLN A 60 10.40 -16.34 -16.28
CA GLN A 60 10.08 -14.91 -16.17
C GLN A 60 9.01 -14.50 -17.19
N ASP A 61 9.14 -14.97 -18.43
CA ASP A 61 8.15 -14.74 -19.49
C ASP A 61 7.84 -16.08 -20.18
N PRO A 62 6.61 -16.59 -20.04
CA PRO A 62 6.23 -17.88 -20.63
C PRO A 62 5.83 -17.79 -22.10
N ARG A 63 5.69 -16.59 -22.68
CA ARG A 63 5.20 -16.41 -24.07
C ARG A 63 6.11 -17.08 -25.07
N GLY A 64 5.52 -17.82 -26.02
CA GLY A 64 6.25 -18.59 -27.03
C GLY A 64 6.79 -19.94 -26.55
N MET A 65 6.69 -20.26 -25.25
CA MET A 65 7.05 -21.59 -24.73
C MET A 65 5.90 -22.56 -24.99
N ARG A 66 6.21 -23.81 -25.29
CA ARG A 66 5.24 -24.90 -25.49
C ARG A 66 5.13 -25.74 -24.24
N GLY A 67 3.94 -26.25 -23.95
CA GLY A 67 3.70 -27.18 -22.86
C GLY A 67 2.27 -27.69 -22.84
N GLU A 68 2.01 -28.63 -21.98
CA GLU A 68 0.65 -29.14 -21.74
C GLU A 68 -0.10 -28.28 -20.72
N LYS A 69 0.61 -27.78 -19.71
CA LYS A 69 0.02 -27.08 -18.57
C LYS A 69 0.83 -25.84 -18.16
N LEU A 70 0.15 -24.70 -18.12
CA LEU A 70 0.68 -23.47 -17.56
C LEU A 70 0.10 -23.26 -16.15
N LEU A 71 0.96 -23.09 -15.16
CA LEU A 71 0.59 -22.64 -13.82
C LEU A 71 1.16 -21.25 -13.60
N VAL A 72 0.31 -20.32 -13.17
CA VAL A 72 0.72 -18.95 -12.85
C VAL A 72 0.41 -18.68 -11.37
N ARG A 73 1.40 -18.20 -10.65
CA ARG A 73 1.21 -17.68 -9.31
C ARG A 73 0.88 -16.20 -9.41
N MET A 74 -0.35 -15.85 -9.02
CA MET A 74 -0.87 -14.48 -9.06
C MET A 74 -0.91 -13.91 -7.65
N HIS A 75 -0.25 -12.80 -7.41
CA HIS A 75 -0.46 -12.02 -6.20
C HIS A 75 -1.70 -11.15 -6.38
N VAL A 76 -2.74 -11.45 -5.62
CA VAL A 76 -4.02 -10.73 -5.67
C VAL A 76 -4.17 -9.88 -4.42
N VAL A 77 -4.43 -8.60 -4.64
CA VAL A 77 -4.73 -7.62 -3.58
C VAL A 77 -6.17 -7.15 -3.71
N SER A 78 -6.88 -7.15 -2.60
CA SER A 78 -8.25 -6.64 -2.52
C SER A 78 -8.42 -5.69 -1.34
N GLY A 79 -9.36 -4.76 -1.46
CA GLY A 79 -9.68 -3.78 -0.44
C GLY A 79 -11.16 -3.84 -0.04
N CYS A 80 -11.52 -3.19 1.09
CA CYS A 80 -12.89 -3.08 1.54
C CYS A 80 -13.72 -2.25 0.55
N ARG A 81 -14.78 -2.83 0.01
CA ARG A 81 -15.64 -2.23 -1.01
C ARG A 81 -16.24 -0.89 -0.59
N SER A 82 -16.72 -0.78 0.65
CA SER A 82 -17.33 0.45 1.16
C SER A 82 -16.33 1.60 1.26
N THR A 83 -15.11 1.32 1.73
CA THR A 83 -14.05 2.33 1.83
C THR A 83 -13.61 2.83 0.45
N ILE A 84 -13.43 1.90 -0.50
CA ILE A 84 -13.05 2.24 -1.88
C ILE A 84 -14.14 3.08 -2.54
N ARG A 85 -15.42 2.68 -2.40
CA ARG A 85 -16.55 3.46 -2.94
C ARG A 85 -16.64 4.87 -2.33
N ASN A 86 -16.38 5.00 -1.04
CA ASN A 86 -16.37 6.31 -0.40
C ASN A 86 -15.26 7.20 -0.97
N LEU A 87 -14.07 6.65 -1.20
CA LEU A 87 -12.96 7.36 -1.82
C LEU A 87 -13.30 7.81 -3.25
N THR A 88 -13.76 6.90 -4.10
CA THR A 88 -14.15 7.24 -5.48
C THR A 88 -15.30 8.22 -5.54
N ASN A 89 -16.29 8.13 -4.62
CA ASN A 89 -17.36 9.11 -4.51
C ASN A 89 -16.85 10.50 -4.11
N CYS A 90 -15.82 10.60 -3.26
CA CYS A 90 -15.21 11.89 -2.93
C CYS A 90 -14.55 12.53 -4.15
N VAL A 91 -13.84 11.75 -4.97
CA VAL A 91 -13.26 12.21 -6.23
C VAL A 91 -14.35 12.65 -7.21
N GLY A 92 -15.40 11.84 -7.39
CA GLY A 92 -16.53 12.15 -8.25
C GLY A 92 -17.28 13.43 -7.86
N ARG A 93 -17.36 13.77 -6.56
CA ARG A 93 -17.93 15.05 -6.10
C ARG A 93 -17.12 16.27 -6.53
N CYS A 94 -15.85 16.09 -6.88
CA CYS A 94 -15.01 17.12 -7.47
C CYS A 94 -15.14 17.20 -8.99
N HIS A 95 -16.10 16.50 -9.60
CA HIS A 95 -16.29 16.37 -11.05
C HIS A 95 -15.09 15.74 -11.76
N LEU A 96 -14.39 14.82 -11.07
CA LEU A 96 -13.29 14.04 -11.61
C LEU A 96 -13.69 12.56 -11.70
N ASP A 97 -13.24 11.90 -12.74
CA ASP A 97 -13.39 10.46 -12.89
C ASP A 97 -12.16 9.76 -12.31
N THR A 98 -12.38 8.56 -11.77
CA THR A 98 -11.30 7.70 -11.29
C THR A 98 -11.01 6.67 -12.38
N ASP A 99 -9.84 6.77 -12.99
CA ASP A 99 -9.41 5.87 -14.06
C ASP A 99 -8.97 4.54 -13.47
N GLU A 100 -8.06 4.56 -12.47
CA GLU A 100 -7.51 3.36 -11.84
C GLU A 100 -7.32 3.57 -10.34
N LEU A 101 -7.34 2.46 -9.60
CA LEU A 101 -7.07 2.40 -8.16
C LEU A 101 -5.76 1.66 -7.91
N VAL A 102 -4.82 2.33 -7.29
CA VAL A 102 -3.50 1.77 -6.98
C VAL A 102 -3.26 1.77 -5.49
N LEU A 103 -2.70 0.68 -4.97
CA LEU A 103 -2.30 0.60 -3.57
C LEU A 103 -1.13 1.57 -3.30
N SER A 104 -1.23 2.42 -2.26
CA SER A 104 -0.23 3.45 -1.98
C SER A 104 1.18 2.87 -1.78
N SER A 105 1.33 1.80 -1.00
CA SER A 105 2.63 1.16 -0.79
C SER A 105 3.24 0.55 -2.06
N TYR A 106 2.41 0.11 -3.01
CA TYR A 106 2.88 -0.34 -4.32
C TYR A 106 3.39 0.83 -5.16
N ALA A 107 2.61 1.91 -5.23
CA ALA A 107 3.00 3.13 -5.95
C ALA A 107 4.27 3.76 -5.34
N SER A 108 4.35 3.83 -4.00
CA SER A 108 5.53 4.33 -3.29
C SER A 108 6.77 3.47 -3.56
N GLY A 109 6.61 2.15 -3.59
CA GLY A 109 7.70 1.22 -3.93
C GLY A 109 8.21 1.45 -5.35
N LEU A 110 7.32 1.52 -6.34
CA LEU A 110 7.71 1.78 -7.74
C LEU A 110 8.36 3.15 -7.95
N ALA A 111 8.01 4.15 -7.12
CA ALA A 111 8.57 5.49 -7.23
C ALA A 111 9.91 5.67 -6.51
N SER A 112 10.22 4.85 -5.51
CA SER A 112 11.38 5.02 -4.63
C SER A 112 12.47 3.96 -4.80
N LEU A 113 12.11 2.75 -5.24
CA LEU A 113 13.05 1.65 -5.40
C LEU A 113 13.62 1.61 -6.83
N VAL A 114 14.88 1.27 -6.94
CA VAL A 114 15.53 1.01 -8.23
C VAL A 114 15.34 -0.45 -8.67
N GLU A 115 15.59 -0.74 -9.95
CA GLU A 115 15.37 -2.06 -10.54
C GLU A 115 16.11 -3.17 -9.80
N ASP A 116 17.37 -2.96 -9.43
CA ASP A 116 18.17 -3.92 -8.67
C ASP A 116 17.57 -4.24 -7.29
N GLU A 117 16.99 -3.25 -6.62
CA GLU A 117 16.32 -3.45 -5.32
C GLU A 117 15.01 -4.23 -5.50
N LEU A 118 14.26 -3.95 -6.56
CA LEU A 118 13.04 -4.68 -6.89
C LEU A 118 13.33 -6.15 -7.21
N ASP A 119 14.46 -6.42 -7.88
CA ASP A 119 14.87 -7.79 -8.24
C ASP A 119 15.42 -8.56 -7.04
N LEU A 120 16.41 -8.01 -6.34
CA LEU A 120 17.07 -8.67 -5.20
C LEU A 120 16.13 -8.85 -3.99
N GLY A 121 15.22 -7.93 -3.82
CA GLY A 121 14.22 -7.92 -2.75
C GLY A 121 14.35 -6.71 -1.84
N ALA A 122 13.23 -5.99 -1.72
CA ALA A 122 13.11 -4.81 -0.87
C ALA A 122 11.76 -4.77 -0.17
N ILE A 123 11.72 -4.05 0.94
CA ILE A 123 10.49 -3.72 1.65
C ILE A 123 10.31 -2.21 1.61
N CYS A 124 9.22 -1.76 0.99
CA CYS A 124 8.79 -0.38 1.04
C CYS A 124 7.83 -0.19 2.21
N ILE A 125 8.12 0.75 3.11
CA ILE A 125 7.26 1.15 4.22
C ILE A 125 6.76 2.56 3.92
N ASP A 126 5.46 2.69 3.73
CA ASP A 126 4.78 3.96 3.48
C ASP A 126 4.08 4.43 4.77
N MET A 127 4.69 5.39 5.45
CA MET A 127 4.23 5.92 6.74
C MET A 127 3.37 7.16 6.51
N GLY A 128 2.05 6.97 6.36
CA GLY A 128 1.09 8.04 6.19
C GLY A 128 0.62 8.67 7.49
N ALA A 129 -0.36 9.57 7.41
CA ALA A 129 -0.94 10.23 8.58
C ALA A 129 -1.72 9.26 9.49
N GLY A 130 -2.58 8.42 8.92
CA GLY A 130 -3.46 7.52 9.68
C GLY A 130 -3.17 6.03 9.51
N VAL A 131 -2.32 5.67 8.55
CA VAL A 131 -2.02 4.28 8.18
C VAL A 131 -0.54 4.18 7.83
N THR A 132 0.09 3.13 8.27
CA THR A 132 1.40 2.69 7.78
C THR A 132 1.20 1.43 6.96
N SER A 133 1.58 1.46 5.69
CA SER A 133 1.45 0.34 4.76
C SER A 133 2.81 -0.18 4.33
N ILE A 134 2.86 -1.47 4.00
CA ILE A 134 4.07 -2.14 3.53
C ILE A 134 3.81 -2.81 2.19
N ALA A 135 4.82 -2.82 1.33
CA ALA A 135 4.89 -3.66 0.14
C ALA A 135 6.24 -4.37 0.10
N VAL A 136 6.20 -5.68 -0.14
CA VAL A 136 7.39 -6.52 -0.26
C VAL A 136 7.59 -6.85 -1.74
N PHE A 137 8.77 -6.51 -2.25
CA PHE A 137 9.15 -6.77 -3.64
C PHE A 137 10.25 -7.83 -3.71
N ARG A 138 10.24 -8.63 -4.75
CA ARG A 138 11.30 -9.57 -5.12
C ARG A 138 11.08 -10.05 -6.55
N ASN A 139 12.17 -10.28 -7.29
CA ASN A 139 12.15 -10.69 -8.69
C ASN A 139 11.26 -9.74 -9.53
N ASN A 140 11.38 -8.45 -9.32
CA ASN A 140 10.60 -7.39 -9.99
C ASN A 140 9.08 -7.50 -9.80
N ALA A 141 8.62 -8.23 -8.79
CA ALA A 141 7.20 -8.41 -8.49
C ALA A 141 6.86 -8.07 -7.04
N MET A 142 5.68 -7.50 -6.81
CA MET A 142 5.14 -7.34 -5.45
C MET A 142 4.64 -8.70 -4.95
N MET A 143 5.25 -9.20 -3.89
CA MET A 143 4.98 -10.52 -3.30
C MET A 143 3.97 -10.47 -2.18
N HIS A 144 3.89 -9.34 -1.48
CA HIS A 144 3.00 -9.16 -0.33
C HIS A 144 2.71 -7.69 -0.11
N ALA A 145 1.53 -7.39 0.43
CA ALA A 145 1.15 -6.08 0.88
C ALA A 145 0.27 -6.17 2.13
N ASP A 146 0.51 -5.30 3.09
CA ASP A 146 -0.28 -5.21 4.31
C ASP A 146 -0.31 -3.76 4.82
N ALA A 147 -1.15 -3.47 5.81
CA ALA A 147 -1.23 -2.15 6.42
C ALA A 147 -1.71 -2.23 7.86
N VAL A 148 -1.20 -1.35 8.69
CA VAL A 148 -1.67 -1.13 10.06
C VAL A 148 -2.30 0.25 10.19
N PRO A 149 -3.41 0.42 10.92
CA PRO A 149 -4.11 1.69 11.07
C PRO A 149 -3.41 2.58 12.13
N VAL A 150 -2.11 2.74 11.99
CA VAL A 150 -1.26 3.60 12.84
C VAL A 150 -0.39 4.46 11.92
N GLY A 151 -0.30 5.76 12.19
CA GLY A 151 0.50 6.70 11.42
C GLY A 151 0.81 7.96 12.22
N GLY A 152 1.37 8.97 11.57
CA GLY A 152 1.87 10.19 12.20
C GLY A 152 0.83 10.96 13.01
N TRP A 153 -0.47 10.86 12.66
CA TRP A 153 -1.55 11.47 13.42
C TRP A 153 -1.71 10.87 14.83
N HIS A 154 -1.45 9.59 14.98
CA HIS A 154 -1.49 8.91 16.29
C HIS A 154 -0.39 9.46 17.20
N VAL A 155 0.82 9.66 16.67
CA VAL A 155 1.92 10.31 17.40
C VAL A 155 1.51 11.72 17.84
N THR A 156 0.92 12.50 16.94
CA THR A 156 0.41 13.84 17.28
C THR A 156 -0.64 13.80 18.38
N SER A 157 -1.57 12.84 18.30
CA SER A 157 -2.61 12.64 19.32
C SER A 157 -2.03 12.28 20.69
N ASP A 158 -1.00 11.44 20.70
CA ASP A 158 -0.34 11.03 21.94
C ASP A 158 0.45 12.20 22.57
N ILE A 159 1.12 13.03 21.75
CA ILE A 159 1.75 14.27 22.21
C ILE A 159 0.69 15.24 22.77
N ALA A 160 -0.41 15.44 22.07
CA ALA A 160 -1.49 16.33 22.51
C ALA A 160 -2.05 15.91 23.88
N ARG A 161 -2.27 14.61 24.07
CA ARG A 161 -2.76 14.05 25.33
C ARG A 161 -1.71 14.08 26.44
N GLY A 162 -0.48 13.74 26.12
CA GLY A 162 0.62 13.66 27.11
C GLY A 162 1.06 15.03 27.63
N LEU A 163 0.92 16.09 26.81
CA LEU A 163 1.31 17.46 27.15
C LEU A 163 0.12 18.38 27.42
N ASP A 164 -1.11 17.85 27.38
CA ASP A 164 -2.36 18.60 27.57
C ASP A 164 -2.43 19.87 26.70
N THR A 165 -2.13 19.70 25.41
CA THR A 165 -2.07 20.78 24.42
C THR A 165 -3.00 20.50 23.23
N SER A 166 -3.18 21.52 22.35
CA SER A 166 -4.00 21.36 21.16
C SER A 166 -3.36 20.41 20.12
N MET A 167 -4.19 19.74 19.29
CA MET A 167 -3.69 18.92 18.18
C MET A 167 -2.79 19.71 17.23
N ARG A 168 -3.08 20.99 17.02
CA ARG A 168 -2.29 21.90 16.18
C ARG A 168 -0.91 22.13 16.77
N ASP A 169 -0.85 22.43 18.06
CA ASP A 169 0.40 22.69 18.76
C ASP A 169 1.21 21.42 18.92
N ALA A 170 0.55 20.27 19.19
CA ALA A 170 1.18 18.96 19.19
C ALA A 170 1.81 18.60 17.82
N GLU A 171 1.14 18.88 16.71
CA GLU A 171 1.69 18.69 15.36
C GLU A 171 2.91 19.59 15.13
N ARG A 172 2.85 20.84 15.57
CA ARG A 172 3.99 21.77 15.51
C ARG A 172 5.17 21.27 16.35
N LEU A 173 4.92 20.82 17.58
CA LEU A 173 5.93 20.25 18.47
C LEU A 173 6.59 19.02 17.83
N LYS A 174 5.80 18.10 17.31
CA LYS A 174 6.27 16.90 16.60
C LYS A 174 7.17 17.28 15.42
N THR A 175 6.75 18.23 14.62
CA THR A 175 7.46 18.61 13.37
C THR A 175 8.76 19.36 13.64
N LEU A 176 8.78 20.24 14.64
CA LEU A 176 9.94 21.11 14.90
C LEU A 176 10.94 20.46 15.87
N PHE A 177 10.48 19.67 16.83
CA PHE A 177 11.30 19.17 17.93
C PHE A 177 11.28 17.64 18.05
N GLY A 178 10.43 16.96 17.25
CA GLY A 178 10.34 15.49 17.31
C GLY A 178 11.61 14.84 16.78
N SER A 179 12.18 13.94 17.56
CA SER A 179 13.29 13.08 17.17
C SER A 179 13.06 11.66 17.66
N THR A 180 13.44 10.67 16.86
CA THR A 180 13.41 9.26 17.25
C THR A 180 14.65 8.85 18.05
N ILE A 181 15.72 9.64 17.97
CA ILE A 181 16.98 9.42 18.67
C ILE A 181 17.24 10.66 19.52
N ALA A 182 17.00 10.55 20.83
CA ALA A 182 17.29 11.62 21.75
C ALA A 182 18.80 11.78 21.94
N SER A 183 19.32 13.00 21.72
CA SER A 183 20.71 13.36 22.02
C SER A 183 20.83 13.98 23.41
N ASP A 184 22.07 14.07 23.93
CA ASP A 184 22.31 14.76 25.21
C ASP A 184 22.09 16.28 25.13
N VAL A 185 22.06 16.83 23.91
CA VAL A 185 21.72 18.24 23.66
C VAL A 185 20.22 18.42 23.82
N ASP A 186 19.40 17.55 23.21
CA ASP A 186 17.94 17.62 23.25
C ASP A 186 17.39 17.57 24.70
N LYS A 187 18.07 16.88 25.60
CA LYS A 187 17.67 16.78 27.02
C LYS A 187 17.78 18.11 27.78
N LYS A 188 18.50 19.08 27.24
CA LYS A 188 18.71 20.40 27.85
C LYS A 188 17.79 21.47 27.27
N ASP A 189 17.16 21.17 26.15
CA ASP A 189 16.29 22.13 25.49
C ASP A 189 14.94 22.20 26.21
N MET A 190 14.57 23.42 26.58
CA MET A 190 13.25 23.72 27.15
C MET A 190 12.33 24.15 26.02
N ILE A 191 11.23 23.42 25.84
CA ILE A 191 10.24 23.71 24.80
C ILE A 191 8.99 24.26 25.49
N ASP A 192 8.53 25.41 25.01
CA ASP A 192 7.28 26.00 25.47
C ASP A 192 6.07 25.27 24.87
N VAL A 193 5.18 24.82 25.73
CA VAL A 193 3.98 24.04 25.36
C VAL A 193 2.74 24.87 25.71
N PRO A 194 2.02 25.39 24.68
CA PRO A 194 0.76 26.11 24.95
C PRO A 194 -0.29 25.19 25.58
N PRO A 195 -0.86 25.56 26.74
CA PRO A 195 -1.89 24.75 27.39
C PRO A 195 -3.22 24.80 26.64
N LEU A 196 -4.05 23.76 26.84
CA LEU A 196 -5.44 23.74 26.35
C LEU A 196 -6.24 24.88 26.98
N GLY A 197 -6.79 25.79 26.17
CA GLY A 197 -7.70 26.85 26.63
C GLY A 197 -7.14 28.26 26.59
N GLU A 198 -5.86 28.47 26.47
CA GLU A 198 -5.28 29.80 26.15
C GLU A 198 -5.34 30.07 24.64
N ARG A 199 -6.54 30.27 24.11
CA ARG A 199 -6.72 30.93 22.82
C ARG A 199 -6.67 32.43 23.07
N ASP A 200 -5.58 33.02 22.59
CA ASP A 200 -5.43 34.43 22.22
C ASP A 200 -6.52 35.40 22.74
N ALA A 201 -6.29 35.95 23.91
CA ALA A 201 -6.89 37.21 24.30
C ALA A 201 -6.33 38.42 23.51
N SER A 202 -5.58 38.16 22.43
CA SER A 202 -4.91 39.16 21.57
C SER A 202 -5.30 39.08 20.11
N GLY A 203 -6.58 38.85 19.80
CA GLY A 203 -7.16 39.14 18.50
C GLY A 203 -7.58 40.61 18.45
N PRO A 204 -7.23 41.42 17.43
CA PRO A 204 -7.73 42.78 17.33
C PRO A 204 -9.24 42.77 17.11
N ASN A 205 -9.98 43.45 18.00
CA ASN A 205 -11.33 43.89 17.74
C ASN A 205 -11.35 44.74 16.49
N HIS A 206 -11.88 44.21 15.39
CA HIS A 206 -12.48 44.99 14.31
C HIS A 206 -13.55 44.16 13.60
#